data_b0e94d4e73a0bdbfafe40c339797b5b0
#
_entry.id   b0e94d4e73a0bdbfafe40c339797b5b0
#
_cell.length_a   1.000
_cell.length_b   1.000
_cell.length_c   1.000
_cell.angle_alpha   90.00
_cell.angle_beta   90.00
_cell.angle_gamma   90.00
#
_symmetry.space_group_name_H-M   'P 1'
#
loop_
_entity.id
_entity.type
_entity.pdbx_description
1 polymer ?
#
loop_
_entity_poly.entity_id
_entity_poly.type
_entity_poly.pdbx_seq_one_letter_code
_entity_poly.pdbx_strand_id
1 'polypeptide(L)'
;MRRSLTALAVLLCLLLAACGRAAEPEATAQPATQTEASAEETGMKLFINETEVPVTWEQNDSVTALRALATGDGLTISMSMYGGFEQVGPIGQRITRDDRQTTTSAGDIVLYSGNQIVVFYGSNSWAYTRLGHIDLSRAELTELLGNGDVTIRIAEG
;
A
#
# COMPACT_ATOMS: atom_id res chain seq x y z
N MET A 1 -37.94 24.47 -38.34
CA MET A 1 -38.67 25.74 -38.37
C MET A 1 -38.22 26.65 -37.24
N ARG A 2 -37.76 27.87 -37.65
CA ARG A 2 -37.65 29.13 -36.88
C ARG A 2 -36.80 29.10 -35.60
N ARG A 3 -35.55 29.67 -35.60
CA ARG A 3 -35.11 31.11 -35.69
C ARG A 3 -35.56 31.96 -34.51
N SER A 4 -34.56 32.48 -33.73
CA SER A 4 -34.14 33.88 -33.57
C SER A 4 -33.14 33.93 -32.39
N LEU A 5 -31.94 34.31 -32.46
CA LEU A 5 -31.20 35.59 -32.66
C LEU A 5 -31.80 36.81 -31.96
N THR A 6 -31.04 37.39 -31.03
CA THR A 6 -30.78 38.83 -30.78
C THR A 6 -29.76 38.90 -29.64
N ALA A 7 -28.53 39.28 -29.76
CA ALA A 7 -27.89 40.54 -30.14
C ALA A 7 -27.85 41.59 -29.01
N LEU A 8 -26.63 41.90 -28.55
CA LEU A 8 -25.93 43.17 -28.43
C LEU A 8 -26.31 44.14 -27.30
N ALA A 9 -25.36 44.45 -26.45
CA ALA A 9 -24.98 45.86 -26.18
C ALA A 9 -23.68 45.95 -25.33
N VAL A 10 -22.74 46.60 -25.92
CA VAL A 10 -21.47 47.14 -25.43
C VAL A 10 -21.76 48.33 -24.51
N LEU A 11 -21.06 48.47 -23.39
CA LEU A 11 -20.75 49.80 -22.86
C LEU A 11 -19.39 49.84 -22.17
N LEU A 12 -18.54 50.59 -22.79
CA LEU A 12 -17.19 51.01 -22.44
C LEU A 12 -17.27 52.17 -21.46
N CYS A 13 -16.60 52.12 -20.33
CA CYS A 13 -16.21 53.32 -19.57
C CYS A 13 -14.80 53.19 -19.05
N LEU A 14 -13.89 53.87 -19.70
CA LEU A 14 -12.58 54.29 -19.16
C LEU A 14 -12.79 55.39 -18.14
N LEU A 15 -12.11 55.35 -17.02
CA LEU A 15 -11.49 56.51 -16.35
C LEU A 15 -10.25 56.15 -15.59
N LEU A 16 -9.24 57.00 -15.82
CA LEU A 16 -7.87 56.97 -15.39
C LEU A 16 -7.67 57.51 -13.94
N ALA A 17 -6.51 57.13 -13.40
CA ALA A 17 -5.63 57.84 -12.46
C ALA A 17 -5.80 57.54 -10.97
N ALA A 18 -4.78 57.00 -10.32
CA ALA A 18 -3.72 57.80 -9.73
C ALA A 18 -2.70 56.91 -9.01
N CYS A 19 -1.43 57.32 -9.10
CA CYS A 19 -0.26 56.77 -8.45
C CYS A 19 -0.38 56.64 -6.93
N GLY A 20 0.06 55.52 -6.41
CA GLY A 20 0.38 55.35 -5.00
C GLY A 20 1.46 54.29 -4.89
N ARG A 21 2.71 54.76 -4.83
CA ARG A 21 3.92 53.98 -4.64
C ARG A 21 4.06 53.71 -3.16
N ALA A 22 3.91 52.45 -2.73
CA ALA A 22 4.30 52.01 -1.38
C ALA A 22 4.83 50.61 -1.47
N ALA A 23 6.06 50.52 -1.12
CA ALA A 23 6.92 49.39 -0.66
C ALA A 23 6.30 47.99 -0.65
N GLU A 24 6.90 47.17 -1.47
CA GLU A 24 6.92 45.71 -1.43
C GLU A 24 7.63 45.23 -0.15
N PRO A 25 7.05 44.32 0.62
CA PRO A 25 7.87 43.38 1.37
C PRO A 25 8.01 42.11 0.54
N GLU A 26 9.23 41.79 0.14
CA GLU A 26 9.64 40.50 -0.36
C GLU A 26 9.08 39.39 0.55
N ALA A 27 8.05 38.72 0.11
CA ALA A 27 7.69 37.43 0.67
C ALA A 27 8.68 36.41 0.12
N THR A 28 9.71 36.16 0.92
CA THR A 28 10.59 35.01 0.79
C THR A 28 9.73 33.77 0.71
N ALA A 29 9.61 33.21 -0.48
CA ALA A 29 9.04 31.88 -0.68
C ALA A 29 9.97 30.89 0.05
N GLN A 30 9.58 30.49 1.24
CA GLN A 30 10.12 29.27 1.85
C GLN A 30 9.72 28.11 0.95
N PRO A 31 10.69 27.27 0.53
CA PRO A 31 10.33 26.01 -0.07
C PRO A 31 9.56 25.23 0.98
N ALA A 32 8.30 24.87 0.66
CA ALA A 32 7.56 23.90 1.41
C ALA A 32 8.41 22.63 1.42
N THR A 33 9.07 22.39 2.55
CA THR A 33 9.63 21.08 2.87
C THR A 33 8.43 20.16 2.88
N GLN A 34 8.25 19.42 1.79
CA GLN A 34 7.44 18.22 1.81
C GLN A 34 8.09 17.33 2.86
N THR A 35 7.49 17.31 4.03
CA THR A 35 7.72 16.24 4.98
C THR A 35 7.21 15.00 4.24
N GLU A 36 8.14 14.30 3.57
CA GLU A 36 7.95 12.89 3.29
C GLU A 36 7.61 12.30 4.65
N ALA A 37 6.35 11.88 4.79
CA ALA A 37 5.97 11.00 5.87
C ALA A 37 6.85 9.76 5.67
N SER A 38 7.97 9.73 6.39
CA SER A 38 8.73 8.52 6.61
C SER A 38 7.70 7.51 7.12
N ALA A 39 7.29 6.58 6.26
CA ALA A 39 6.68 5.36 6.74
C ALA A 39 7.68 4.84 7.77
N GLU A 40 7.29 4.87 9.06
CA GLU A 40 8.09 4.21 10.08
C GLU A 40 8.25 2.77 9.59
N GLU A 41 9.46 2.45 9.17
CA GLU A 41 9.80 1.08 8.81
C GLU A 41 9.36 0.23 9.98
N THR A 42 8.41 -0.65 9.73
CA THR A 42 7.89 -1.54 10.78
C THR A 42 8.98 -2.48 11.31
N GLY A 43 10.21 -2.32 10.85
CA GLY A 43 11.37 -3.08 11.31
C GLY A 43 11.23 -4.59 11.07
N MET A 44 10.34 -5.05 10.18
CA MET A 44 10.20 -6.45 9.83
C MET A 44 10.63 -6.70 8.39
N LYS A 45 11.42 -7.75 8.20
CA LYS A 45 11.87 -8.26 6.90
C LYS A 45 11.09 -9.50 6.52
N LEU A 46 10.85 -9.68 5.23
CA LEU A 46 10.24 -10.87 4.65
C LEU A 46 11.23 -11.58 3.73
N PHE A 47 11.31 -12.89 3.89
CA PHE A 47 12.09 -13.76 3.00
C PHE A 47 11.14 -14.80 2.38
N ILE A 48 11.29 -15.03 1.09
CA ILE A 48 10.65 -16.13 0.36
C ILE A 48 11.74 -17.12 0.01
N ASN A 49 11.63 -18.33 0.54
CA ASN A 49 12.73 -19.28 0.63
C ASN A 49 13.94 -18.60 1.32
N GLU A 50 15.01 -18.31 0.76
CA GLU A 50 16.13 -17.60 1.39
C GLU A 50 16.34 -16.19 0.81
N THR A 51 15.42 -15.75 -0.09
CA THR A 51 15.51 -14.46 -0.78
C THR A 51 14.76 -13.39 0.01
N GLU A 52 15.46 -12.35 0.47
CA GLU A 52 14.83 -11.16 1.05
C GLU A 52 14.08 -10.41 -0.05
N VAL A 53 12.83 -10.04 0.23
CA VAL A 53 11.98 -9.30 -0.69
C VAL A 53 11.57 -7.95 -0.10
N PRO A 54 11.46 -6.88 -0.91
CA PRO A 54 10.99 -5.60 -0.44
C PRO A 54 9.51 -5.71 -0.06
N VAL A 55 9.18 -5.26 1.15
CA VAL A 55 7.82 -5.35 1.68
C VAL A 55 7.44 -4.07 2.40
N THR A 56 6.23 -3.57 2.13
CA THR A 56 5.58 -2.51 2.87
C THR A 56 4.53 -3.13 3.78
N TRP A 57 4.71 -3.02 5.09
CA TRP A 57 3.76 -3.54 6.08
C TRP A 57 2.69 -2.51 6.41
N GLU A 58 1.47 -3.00 6.65
CA GLU A 58 0.37 -2.17 7.17
C GLU A 58 0.62 -1.77 8.63
N GLN A 59 0.03 -0.65 9.05
CA GLN A 59 0.07 -0.20 10.44
C GLN A 59 -1.24 -0.54 11.14
N ASN A 60 -1.37 -1.79 11.61
CA ASN A 60 -2.56 -2.27 12.30
C ASN A 60 -2.22 -3.28 13.41
N ASP A 61 -3.22 -3.62 14.22
CA ASP A 61 -3.05 -4.54 15.36
C ASP A 61 -2.65 -5.95 14.93
N SER A 62 -3.07 -6.39 13.73
CA SER A 62 -2.71 -7.69 13.19
C SER A 62 -1.21 -7.77 12.85
N VAL A 63 -0.67 -6.70 12.26
CA VAL A 63 0.78 -6.59 11.98
C VAL A 63 1.58 -6.47 13.27
N THR A 64 1.06 -5.75 14.27
CA THR A 64 1.68 -5.68 15.61
C THR A 64 1.74 -7.07 16.26
N ALA A 65 0.66 -7.85 16.17
CA ALA A 65 0.62 -9.22 16.68
C ALA A 65 1.54 -10.16 15.89
N LEU A 66 1.59 -10.01 14.55
CA LEU A 66 2.50 -10.78 13.69
C LEU A 66 3.97 -10.51 14.04
N ARG A 67 4.33 -9.23 14.28
CA ARG A 67 5.67 -8.83 14.71
C ARG A 67 6.06 -9.50 16.02
N ALA A 68 5.15 -9.57 16.98
CA ALA A 68 5.42 -10.24 18.25
C ALA A 68 5.75 -11.75 18.10
N LEU A 69 5.26 -12.39 17.02
CA LEU A 69 5.60 -13.77 16.69
C LEU A 69 6.94 -13.90 15.94
N ALA A 70 7.40 -12.84 15.32
CA ALA A 70 8.61 -12.80 14.50
C ALA A 70 9.86 -12.36 15.27
N THR A 71 9.79 -12.26 16.60
CA THR A 71 10.94 -11.93 17.46
C THR A 71 11.95 -13.07 17.54
N GLY A 72 13.18 -12.76 17.89
CA GLY A 72 14.26 -13.74 18.05
C GLY A 72 14.67 -14.36 16.71
N ASP A 73 14.49 -15.67 16.57
CA ASP A 73 14.86 -16.41 15.34
C ASP A 73 13.93 -16.14 14.15
N GLY A 74 12.88 -15.35 14.36
CA GLY A 74 11.86 -15.05 13.37
C GLY A 74 10.76 -16.11 13.28
N LEU A 75 9.71 -15.79 12.52
CA LEU A 75 8.58 -16.68 12.24
C LEU A 75 8.78 -17.33 10.87
N THR A 76 8.99 -18.66 10.87
CA THR A 76 9.09 -19.45 9.64
C THR A 76 7.79 -20.19 9.37
N ILE A 77 7.26 -20.06 8.16
CA ILE A 77 5.96 -20.63 7.77
C ILE A 77 6.15 -21.43 6.48
N SER A 78 5.76 -22.71 6.52
CA SER A 78 5.64 -23.53 5.31
C SER A 78 4.35 -23.15 4.60
N MET A 79 4.47 -22.72 3.36
CA MET A 79 3.36 -22.29 2.53
C MET A 79 3.03 -23.35 1.51
N SER A 80 1.74 -23.50 1.19
CA SER A 80 1.29 -24.38 0.11
C SER A 80 0.61 -23.56 -0.98
N MET A 81 0.92 -23.91 -2.23
CA MET A 81 0.28 -23.31 -3.39
C MET A 81 -1.21 -23.66 -3.42
N TYR A 82 -2.05 -22.65 -3.62
CA TYR A 82 -3.49 -22.84 -3.78
C TYR A 82 -4.01 -22.07 -5.00
N GLY A 83 -4.86 -22.74 -5.78
CA GLY A 83 -5.56 -22.15 -6.93
C GLY A 83 -4.66 -21.65 -8.07
N GLY A 84 -3.33 -21.75 -7.97
CA GLY A 84 -2.39 -21.22 -8.96
C GLY A 84 -2.27 -19.70 -8.95
N PHE A 85 -2.65 -19.05 -7.84
CA PHE A 85 -2.58 -17.59 -7.70
C PHE A 85 -2.20 -17.12 -6.29
N GLU A 86 -2.08 -18.01 -5.32
CA GLU A 86 -1.72 -17.67 -3.94
C GLU A 86 -0.91 -18.78 -3.27
N GLN A 87 -0.15 -18.40 -2.24
CA GLN A 87 0.49 -19.29 -1.27
C GLN A 87 -0.19 -19.09 0.08
N VAL A 88 -0.51 -20.18 0.78
CA VAL A 88 -1.24 -20.16 2.06
C VAL A 88 -0.48 -20.96 3.10
N GLY A 89 -0.28 -20.41 4.30
CA GLY A 89 0.41 -21.11 5.38
C GLY A 89 -0.10 -20.73 6.77
N PRO A 90 -0.08 -21.69 7.73
CA PRO A 90 -0.50 -21.44 9.09
C PRO A 90 0.57 -20.68 9.90
N ILE A 91 0.16 -19.63 10.61
CA ILE A 91 1.06 -18.86 11.49
C ILE A 91 1.24 -19.49 12.89
N GLY A 92 0.67 -20.67 13.10
CA GLY A 92 0.81 -21.44 14.34
C GLY A 92 -0.20 -21.09 15.45
N GLN A 93 -0.79 -19.92 15.42
CA GLN A 93 -1.82 -19.50 16.38
C GLN A 93 -2.76 -18.47 15.75
N ARG A 94 -3.81 -18.11 16.47
CA ARG A 94 -4.70 -16.99 16.06
C ARG A 94 -4.14 -15.68 16.57
N ILE A 95 -4.21 -14.65 15.69
CA ILE A 95 -3.93 -13.26 16.05
C ILE A 95 -5.15 -12.39 15.80
N THR A 96 -5.10 -11.15 16.29
CA THR A 96 -6.12 -10.12 16.05
C THR A 96 -6.36 -9.96 14.56
N ARG A 97 -7.63 -9.80 14.16
CA ARG A 97 -8.04 -9.57 12.77
C ARG A 97 -9.11 -8.49 12.68
N ASP A 98 -9.13 -7.80 11.54
CA ASP A 98 -10.19 -6.87 11.13
C ASP A 98 -10.53 -7.15 9.67
N ASP A 99 -11.30 -8.23 9.44
CA ASP A 99 -11.59 -8.73 8.10
C ASP A 99 -12.53 -7.78 7.37
N ARG A 100 -12.13 -7.39 6.16
CA ARG A 100 -12.92 -6.56 5.24
C ARG A 100 -12.99 -7.23 3.88
N GLN A 101 -14.13 -7.07 3.17
CA GLN A 101 -14.24 -7.50 1.79
C GLN A 101 -13.16 -6.81 0.96
N THR A 102 -12.26 -7.59 0.42
CA THR A 102 -11.05 -7.12 -0.26
C THR A 102 -10.87 -7.87 -1.57
N THR A 103 -10.62 -7.16 -2.67
CA THR A 103 -10.06 -7.75 -3.88
C THR A 103 -8.56 -7.56 -3.84
N THR A 104 -7.83 -8.67 -3.85
CA THR A 104 -6.37 -8.68 -3.76
C THR A 104 -5.72 -8.54 -5.14
N SER A 105 -4.45 -8.21 -5.15
CA SER A 105 -3.57 -8.16 -6.32
C SER A 105 -2.27 -8.91 -6.04
N ALA A 106 -1.47 -9.13 -7.07
CA ALA A 106 -0.14 -9.71 -6.91
C ALA A 106 0.69 -8.82 -5.97
N GLY A 107 1.36 -9.42 -4.99
CA GLY A 107 2.11 -8.75 -3.92
C GLY A 107 1.35 -8.61 -2.60
N ASP A 108 0.01 -8.65 -2.61
CA ASP A 108 -0.75 -8.51 -1.37
C ASP A 108 -0.48 -9.66 -0.39
N ILE A 109 -0.25 -9.28 0.87
CA ILE A 109 -0.11 -10.17 2.01
C ILE A 109 -1.32 -9.94 2.91
N VAL A 110 -2.05 -11.01 3.22
CA VAL A 110 -3.24 -10.91 4.06
C VAL A 110 -3.29 -11.98 5.15
N LEU A 111 -4.05 -11.70 6.19
CA LEU A 111 -4.46 -12.67 7.19
C LEU A 111 -5.82 -13.23 6.80
N TYR A 112 -5.93 -14.53 6.73
CA TYR A 112 -7.18 -15.26 6.51
C TYR A 112 -7.57 -16.03 7.77
N SER A 113 -8.84 -15.96 8.14
CA SER A 113 -9.41 -16.64 9.31
C SER A 113 -8.65 -16.42 10.62
N GLY A 114 -7.79 -15.41 10.71
CA GLY A 114 -7.04 -15.03 11.90
C GLY A 114 -5.83 -15.93 12.24
N ASN A 115 -5.53 -16.93 11.44
CA ASN A 115 -4.44 -17.89 11.71
C ASN A 115 -3.71 -18.42 10.47
N GLN A 116 -4.02 -17.89 9.29
CA GLN A 116 -3.32 -18.21 8.06
C GLN A 116 -2.82 -16.93 7.41
N ILE A 117 -1.58 -16.91 6.99
CA ILE A 117 -1.03 -15.88 6.11
C ILE A 117 -1.21 -16.34 4.66
N VAL A 118 -1.59 -15.41 3.79
CA VAL A 118 -1.75 -15.64 2.36
C VAL A 118 -0.93 -14.60 1.61
N VAL A 119 -0.15 -15.06 0.63
CA VAL A 119 0.65 -14.21 -0.25
C VAL A 119 0.19 -14.43 -1.68
N PHE A 120 -0.25 -13.36 -2.33
CA PHE A 120 -0.82 -13.40 -3.68
C PHE A 120 0.23 -13.15 -4.76
N TYR A 121 0.24 -13.95 -5.81
CA TYR A 121 0.87 -13.65 -7.11
C TYR A 121 -0.17 -13.53 -8.23
N GLY A 122 -1.44 -13.70 -7.88
CA GLY A 122 -2.61 -13.43 -8.68
C GLY A 122 -3.62 -12.56 -7.94
N SER A 123 -4.91 -12.90 -8.01
CA SER A 123 -5.98 -12.12 -7.39
C SER A 123 -7.10 -13.02 -6.88
N ASN A 124 -7.72 -12.62 -5.78
CA ASN A 124 -8.94 -13.22 -5.24
C ASN A 124 -9.78 -12.13 -4.54
N SER A 125 -11.07 -12.41 -4.28
CA SER A 125 -11.96 -11.50 -3.56
C SER A 125 -12.63 -12.24 -2.41
N TRP A 126 -12.29 -11.83 -1.18
CA TRP A 126 -12.82 -12.42 0.05
C TRP A 126 -12.72 -11.43 1.21
N ALA A 127 -13.18 -11.85 2.38
CA ALA A 127 -12.99 -11.09 3.62
C ALA A 127 -11.60 -11.41 4.20
N TYR A 128 -10.70 -10.44 4.15
CA TYR A 128 -9.32 -10.52 4.63
C TYR A 128 -8.97 -9.36 5.53
N THR A 129 -7.99 -9.57 6.40
CA THR A 129 -7.27 -8.48 7.06
C THR A 129 -5.95 -8.25 6.32
N ARG A 130 -5.71 -7.04 5.83
CA ARG A 130 -4.46 -6.70 5.13
C ARG A 130 -3.29 -6.69 6.12
N LEU A 131 -2.17 -7.28 5.72
CA LEU A 131 -0.93 -7.28 6.48
C LEU A 131 0.17 -6.46 5.82
N GLY A 132 0.21 -6.43 4.49
CA GLY A 132 1.23 -5.70 3.75
C GLY A 132 1.19 -5.97 2.24
N HIS A 133 2.25 -5.51 1.58
CA HIS A 133 2.43 -5.67 0.14
C HIS A 133 3.92 -5.89 -0.19
N ILE A 134 4.21 -6.85 -1.05
CA ILE A 134 5.55 -7.10 -1.58
C ILE A 134 5.72 -6.23 -2.84
N ASP A 135 6.72 -5.36 -2.83
CA ASP A 135 6.96 -4.37 -3.86
C ASP A 135 7.77 -4.95 -5.04
N LEU A 136 7.25 -6.01 -5.63
CA LEU A 136 7.79 -6.69 -6.81
C LEU A 136 6.75 -6.74 -7.93
N SER A 137 7.21 -6.84 -9.16
CA SER A 137 6.31 -7.05 -10.30
C SER A 137 5.61 -8.41 -10.24
N ARG A 138 4.44 -8.50 -10.87
CA ARG A 138 3.71 -9.78 -10.97
C ARG A 138 4.55 -10.91 -11.57
N ALA A 139 5.44 -10.60 -12.52
CA ALA A 139 6.31 -11.60 -13.14
C ALA A 139 7.31 -12.17 -12.15
N GLU A 140 7.98 -11.32 -11.36
CA GLU A 140 8.91 -11.71 -10.31
C GLU A 140 8.20 -12.52 -9.21
N LEU A 141 7.01 -12.07 -8.79
CA LEU A 141 6.20 -12.80 -7.81
C LEU A 141 5.77 -14.18 -8.32
N THR A 142 5.41 -14.30 -9.60
CA THR A 142 5.06 -15.59 -10.20
C THR A 142 6.27 -16.52 -10.27
N GLU A 143 7.45 -15.98 -10.52
CA GLU A 143 8.71 -16.76 -10.50
C GLU A 143 9.04 -17.27 -9.10
N LEU A 144 8.86 -16.43 -8.07
CA LEU A 144 9.16 -16.80 -6.68
C LEU A 144 8.11 -17.74 -6.06
N LEU A 145 6.84 -17.57 -6.39
CA LEU A 145 5.71 -18.19 -5.69
C LEU A 145 4.94 -19.22 -6.52
N GLY A 146 5.09 -19.21 -7.84
CA GLY A 146 4.24 -19.97 -8.77
C GLY A 146 4.77 -21.36 -9.14
N ASN A 147 5.90 -21.82 -8.58
CA ASN A 147 6.60 -23.04 -8.99
C ASN A 147 6.52 -24.19 -7.94
N GLY A 148 5.58 -24.14 -7.03
CA GLY A 148 5.37 -25.13 -5.97
C GLY A 148 5.24 -24.47 -4.60
N ASP A 149 5.27 -25.29 -3.57
CA ASP A 149 5.22 -24.82 -2.19
C ASP A 149 6.51 -24.07 -1.84
N VAL A 150 6.40 -23.02 -1.02
CA VAL A 150 7.54 -22.21 -0.58
C VAL A 150 7.58 -22.09 0.93
N THR A 151 8.71 -21.65 1.46
CA THR A 151 8.83 -21.24 2.86
C THR A 151 8.95 -19.73 2.92
N ILE A 152 8.17 -19.09 3.77
CA ILE A 152 8.41 -17.68 4.10
C ILE A 152 8.99 -17.58 5.52
N ARG A 153 9.84 -16.58 5.71
CA ARG A 153 10.36 -16.22 7.03
C ARG A 153 10.17 -14.71 7.24
N ILE A 154 9.56 -14.38 8.35
CA ILE A 154 9.40 -13.00 8.82
C ILE A 154 10.34 -12.83 10.01
N ALA A 155 11.17 -11.80 9.99
CA ALA A 155 12.16 -11.53 11.04
C ALA A 155 12.21 -10.05 11.37
N GLU A 156 12.75 -9.70 12.53
CA GLU A 156 13.08 -8.32 12.86
C GLU A 156 14.15 -7.79 11.90
N GLY A 157 13.99 -6.51 11.49
CA GLY A 157 14.90 -5.82 10.57
C GLY A 157 16.06 -5.14 11.30
#